data_f2ecc4a1451853674ad69f3a860f8bdf
#
_entry.id   f2ecc4a1451853674ad69f3a860f8bdf
#
_cell.length_a   1.000
_cell.length_b   1.000
_cell.length_c   1.000
_cell.angle_alpha   90.00
_cell.angle_beta   90.00
_cell.angle_gamma   90.00
#
_symmetry.space_group_name_H-M   'P 1'
#
loop_
_entity.id
_entity.type
_entity.pdbx_description
1 polymer ?
#
loop_
_entity_poly.entity_id
_entity_poly.type
_entity_poly.pdbx_seq_one_letter_code
_entity_poly.pdbx_strand_id
1 'polypeptide(L)'
;MKKIFILGALLFITSIPMVSCTDDDDKDPNFMPPDIVMGGGDVESEYPEDLPVPGASVVYAPSLNANMYRPISVKYSSAYPPISSWKTENTRIIAYMDGYKPAIKTLKAYQESVNKYGSSTTLPKQAATGRFYTKKIDGRWWLVDPEGCLHLERSATSLRKGTSSRNKAAWNSRFGTDEKWLSTTQRELSEIGFHGTGAFCTGTYSLIQIHNASNPSSPLTLAPSFAFLSQFKSEKSYNYPGGSDDNAAGLVFYNGWAEWCDSYLAGSAFADYLRDPNVLGFFSDNEINFSSNSSRILDRFLAINSSNDPAYVAAKGFMDSKGVQSVTDALNNEFAGIVAEKYYKAVKEAVMKVDDKLLYLGTRLHGTPKYMEGVMRAAGKYCDVISINYYSRWSPELTTAIADWEIGRASCRERV
;
A
#
# COMPACT_ATOMS: atom_id res chain seq x y z
N MET A 1 -28.00 -30.01 -30.89
CA MET A 1 -26.67 -30.19 -30.26
C MET A 1 -25.83 -28.97 -30.63
N LYS A 2 -25.75 -28.00 -29.73
CA LYS A 2 -24.90 -26.81 -29.90
C LYS A 2 -23.63 -27.05 -29.10
N LYS A 3 -22.50 -27.12 -29.78
CA LYS A 3 -21.16 -27.21 -29.17
C LYS A 3 -20.79 -25.84 -28.60
N ILE A 4 -20.62 -25.78 -27.29
CA ILE A 4 -20.05 -24.61 -26.59
C ILE A 4 -18.53 -24.76 -26.65
N PHE A 5 -17.84 -23.87 -27.37
CA PHE A 5 -16.40 -23.73 -27.29
C PHE A 5 -16.08 -22.80 -26.12
N ILE A 6 -15.47 -23.35 -25.07
CA ILE A 6 -14.85 -22.57 -24.02
C ILE A 6 -13.45 -22.22 -24.49
N LEU A 7 -13.26 -20.96 -24.88
CA LEU A 7 -11.94 -20.42 -25.18
C LEU A 7 -11.29 -20.05 -23.84
N GLY A 8 -10.39 -20.89 -23.36
CA GLY A 8 -9.59 -20.60 -22.18
C GLY A 8 -8.55 -19.54 -22.53
N ALA A 9 -8.74 -18.32 -22.04
CA ALA A 9 -7.70 -17.31 -22.07
C ALA A 9 -6.61 -17.69 -21.07
N LEU A 10 -5.47 -18.16 -21.58
CA LEU A 10 -4.25 -18.36 -20.79
C LEU A 10 -3.68 -16.96 -20.46
N LEU A 11 -3.93 -16.48 -19.26
CA LEU A 11 -3.25 -15.28 -18.75
C LEU A 11 -1.79 -15.66 -18.44
N PHE A 12 -0.86 -15.25 -19.28
CA PHE A 12 0.56 -15.19 -18.93
C PHE A 12 0.75 -14.07 -17.92
N ILE A 13 0.77 -14.41 -16.64
CA ILE A 13 1.24 -13.51 -15.60
C ILE A 13 2.76 -13.55 -15.65
N THR A 14 3.36 -12.62 -16.39
CA THR A 14 4.79 -12.36 -16.26
C THR A 14 5.04 -11.84 -14.86
N SER A 15 5.91 -12.54 -14.13
CA SER A 15 6.41 -12.09 -12.84
C SER A 15 7.08 -10.72 -13.03
N ILE A 16 6.40 -9.66 -12.56
CA ILE A 16 7.03 -8.35 -12.42
C ILE A 16 8.14 -8.54 -11.39
N PRO A 17 9.40 -8.21 -11.70
CA PRO A 17 10.44 -8.18 -10.68
C PRO A 17 9.98 -7.17 -9.62
N MET A 18 9.88 -7.61 -8.38
CA MET A 18 9.75 -6.68 -7.27
C MET A 18 11.05 -5.86 -7.27
N VAL A 19 10.94 -4.60 -7.64
CA VAL A 19 11.99 -3.63 -7.34
C VAL A 19 12.08 -3.62 -5.82
N SER A 20 13.19 -4.07 -5.31
CA SER A 20 13.53 -3.92 -3.90
C SER A 20 13.53 -2.42 -3.61
N CYS A 21 12.68 -1.96 -2.70
CA CYS A 21 12.72 -0.60 -2.21
C CYS A 21 14.02 -0.43 -1.41
N THR A 22 15.11 -0.13 -2.11
CA THR A 22 16.38 0.27 -1.52
C THR A 22 16.61 1.73 -1.84
N ASP A 23 15.64 2.58 -1.48
CA ASP A 23 15.91 4.02 -1.51
C ASP A 23 16.60 4.41 -0.21
N ASP A 24 17.84 4.84 -0.36
CA ASP A 24 18.65 5.39 0.73
C ASP A 24 18.09 6.70 1.31
N ASP A 25 17.08 7.28 0.66
CA ASP A 25 16.47 8.57 1.03
C ASP A 25 15.71 8.55 2.38
N ASP A 26 15.32 7.39 2.88
CA ASP A 26 14.61 7.24 4.17
C ASP A 26 15.50 6.69 5.30
N LYS A 27 16.80 6.53 5.07
CA LYS A 27 17.72 6.17 6.14
C LYS A 27 17.94 7.38 7.05
N ASP A 28 17.47 7.29 8.28
CA ASP A 28 17.85 8.21 9.35
C ASP A 28 19.37 8.04 9.58
N PRO A 29 20.22 9.03 9.27
CA PRO A 29 21.67 8.91 9.44
C PRO A 29 22.07 8.75 10.91
N ASN A 30 21.15 8.94 11.85
CA ASN A 30 21.34 8.76 13.28
C ASN A 30 20.75 7.43 13.80
N PHE A 31 20.21 6.57 12.92
CA PHE A 31 19.77 5.25 13.33
C PHE A 31 20.99 4.34 13.51
N MET A 32 21.62 4.43 14.67
CA MET A 32 22.55 3.42 15.16
C MET A 32 21.73 2.40 15.96
N PRO A 33 21.63 1.15 15.55
CA PRO A 33 21.13 0.12 16.46
C PRO A 33 22.05 0.10 17.68
N PRO A 34 21.52 0.05 18.89
CA PRO A 34 22.37 -0.06 20.08
C PRO A 34 23.23 -1.33 19.97
N ASP A 35 24.48 -1.24 20.43
CA ASP A 35 25.38 -2.39 20.49
C ASP A 35 24.71 -3.57 21.21
N ILE A 36 24.41 -4.61 20.46
CA ILE A 36 23.74 -5.78 20.99
C ILE A 36 24.81 -6.75 21.48
N VAL A 37 24.85 -6.95 22.79
CA VAL A 37 25.71 -7.98 23.37
C VAL A 37 25.17 -9.37 22.96
N MET A 38 25.95 -10.10 22.22
CA MET A 38 25.63 -11.43 21.73
C MET A 38 25.65 -12.43 22.91
N GLY A 39 24.51 -12.91 23.32
CA GLY A 39 24.36 -13.99 24.28
C GLY A 39 23.69 -15.19 23.61
N GLY A 40 24.39 -16.30 23.48
CA GLY A 40 23.82 -17.54 22.96
C GLY A 40 23.10 -18.33 24.04
N GLY A 41 21.85 -18.66 23.82
CA GLY A 41 21.06 -19.58 24.62
C GLY A 41 19.67 -19.78 24.01
N ASP A 42 19.24 -21.04 23.92
CA ASP A 42 17.87 -21.36 23.56
C ASP A 42 16.97 -21.00 24.74
N VAL A 43 16.10 -20.02 24.58
CA VAL A 43 15.11 -19.64 25.58
C VAL A 43 13.73 -19.93 25.04
N GLU A 44 13.00 -20.82 25.71
CA GLU A 44 11.57 -21.03 25.45
C GLU A 44 10.80 -19.72 25.62
N SER A 45 9.90 -19.46 24.68
CA SER A 45 9.22 -18.18 24.54
C SER A 45 7.98 -18.06 25.44
N GLU A 46 8.14 -17.85 26.71
CA GLU A 46 7.08 -17.24 27.50
C GLU A 46 7.25 -15.72 27.50
N TYR A 47 6.18 -15.00 27.13
CA TYR A 47 6.14 -13.55 27.29
C TYR A 47 6.20 -13.24 28.77
N PRO A 48 7.16 -12.45 29.26
CA PRO A 48 7.16 -12.06 30.66
C PRO A 48 5.89 -11.26 30.94
N GLU A 49 5.10 -11.73 31.89
CA GLU A 49 3.88 -11.06 32.32
C GLU A 49 4.16 -9.67 32.93
N ASP A 50 5.40 -9.38 33.24
CA ASP A 50 5.83 -8.23 34.05
C ASP A 50 6.67 -7.19 33.31
N LEU A 51 6.52 -7.06 31.98
CA LEU A 51 7.14 -5.93 31.32
C LEU A 51 6.50 -4.63 31.75
N PRO A 52 7.28 -3.66 32.29
CA PRO A 52 6.72 -2.40 32.73
C PRO A 52 6.02 -1.71 31.57
N VAL A 53 4.78 -1.33 31.80
CA VAL A 53 4.01 -0.51 30.85
C VAL A 53 4.49 0.92 31.05
N PRO A 54 5.09 1.57 30.05
CA PRO A 54 5.44 2.98 30.16
C PRO A 54 4.20 3.82 30.38
N GLY A 55 4.34 4.98 31.03
CA GLY A 55 3.26 5.94 31.26
C GLY A 55 2.51 6.35 29.99
N ALA A 56 1.62 7.35 30.01
CA ALA A 56 0.64 7.66 28.97
C ALA A 56 1.20 8.17 27.62
N SER A 57 2.42 7.83 27.21
CA SER A 57 3.02 8.24 25.93
C SER A 57 3.74 7.09 25.23
N VAL A 58 3.76 7.10 23.92
CA VAL A 58 4.59 6.17 23.13
C VAL A 58 6.05 6.44 23.46
N VAL A 59 6.69 5.54 24.18
CA VAL A 59 8.11 5.66 24.50
C VAL A 59 8.91 5.03 23.36
N TYR A 60 9.40 5.87 22.50
CA TYR A 60 10.57 5.51 21.70
C TYR A 60 11.77 5.61 22.64
N ALA A 61 12.00 4.58 23.45
CA ALA A 61 13.10 4.61 24.39
C ALA A 61 14.43 4.58 23.61
N PRO A 62 15.21 5.66 23.64
CA PRO A 62 16.55 5.63 23.05
C PRO A 62 17.49 4.72 23.84
N SER A 63 17.12 4.33 25.05
CA SER A 63 17.88 3.40 25.91
C SER A 63 16.96 2.28 26.39
N LEU A 64 16.77 1.26 25.56
CA LEU A 64 16.17 0.02 26.01
C LEU A 64 17.18 -0.69 26.91
N ASN A 65 16.81 -0.96 28.18
CA ASN A 65 17.67 -1.76 29.04
C ASN A 65 17.64 -3.24 28.61
N ALA A 66 18.57 -4.04 29.09
CA ALA A 66 18.70 -5.45 28.71
C ALA A 66 17.42 -6.29 28.92
N ASN A 67 16.56 -5.88 29.88
CA ASN A 67 15.30 -6.58 30.18
C ASN A 67 14.22 -6.37 29.09
N MET A 68 14.44 -5.44 28.17
CA MET A 68 13.55 -5.16 27.05
C MET A 68 13.89 -5.98 25.80
N TYR A 69 14.93 -6.78 25.85
CA TYR A 69 15.34 -7.66 24.77
C TYR A 69 15.04 -9.10 25.16
N ARG A 70 14.38 -9.80 24.27
CA ARG A 70 14.40 -11.26 24.30
C ARG A 70 15.42 -11.74 23.29
N PRO A 71 16.40 -12.55 23.72
CA PRO A 71 17.27 -13.20 22.77
C PRO A 71 16.50 -14.31 22.06
N ILE A 72 15.98 -14.01 20.89
CA ILE A 72 15.50 -15.02 19.95
C ILE A 72 16.62 -15.23 18.95
N SER A 73 17.24 -16.40 19.00
CA SER A 73 18.25 -16.77 18.00
C SER A 73 17.60 -16.90 16.63
N VAL A 74 17.88 -15.95 15.75
CA VAL A 74 17.50 -16.02 14.34
C VAL A 74 18.71 -16.35 13.50
N LYS A 75 18.60 -17.38 12.69
CA LYS A 75 19.60 -17.70 11.67
C LYS A 75 19.20 -17.00 10.39
N TYR A 76 20.07 -16.15 9.89
CA TYR A 76 19.86 -15.49 8.62
C TYR A 76 21.18 -15.42 7.81
N SER A 77 21.02 -15.22 6.53
CA SER A 77 22.15 -14.96 5.64
C SER A 77 21.86 -13.70 4.83
N SER A 78 22.84 -12.83 4.71
CA SER A 78 22.78 -11.65 3.86
C SER A 78 23.01 -11.98 2.37
N ALA A 79 23.42 -13.21 2.06
CA ALA A 79 23.62 -13.65 0.69
C ALA A 79 22.40 -14.47 0.20
N TYR A 80 21.91 -14.14 -0.98
CA TYR A 80 20.89 -14.95 -1.66
C TYR A 80 21.57 -15.89 -2.63
N PRO A 81 20.92 -17.06 -2.79
CA PRO A 81 21.53 -18.38 -2.68
C PRO A 81 22.86 -18.48 -3.42
N PRO A 82 23.73 -19.41 -2.99
CA PRO A 82 23.54 -20.30 -1.85
C PRO A 82 23.87 -19.62 -0.51
N ILE A 83 23.09 -19.96 0.53
CA ILE A 83 23.35 -19.51 1.88
C ILE A 83 24.63 -20.20 2.36
N SER A 84 25.74 -19.47 2.39
CA SER A 84 27.05 -19.99 2.77
C SER A 84 27.41 -19.74 4.24
N SER A 85 26.76 -18.77 4.86
CA SER A 85 27.00 -18.44 6.27
C SER A 85 25.70 -18.05 6.96
N TRP A 86 25.56 -18.50 8.20
CA TRP A 86 24.44 -18.15 9.07
C TRP A 86 24.95 -17.25 10.19
N LYS A 87 24.23 -16.17 10.45
CA LYS A 87 24.43 -15.33 11.61
C LYS A 87 23.34 -15.59 12.63
N THR A 88 23.70 -15.49 13.89
CA THR A 88 22.74 -15.55 15.00
C THR A 88 22.69 -14.17 15.64
N GLU A 89 21.51 -13.60 15.76
CA GLU A 89 21.30 -12.29 16.38
C GLU A 89 20.12 -12.35 17.35
N ASN A 90 20.17 -11.51 18.35
CA ASN A 90 19.06 -11.30 19.26
C ASN A 90 18.04 -10.35 18.65
N THR A 91 16.77 -10.70 18.73
CA THR A 91 15.69 -9.86 18.24
C THR A 91 15.19 -8.94 19.36
N ARG A 92 14.70 -7.78 18.92
CA ARG A 92 14.10 -6.78 19.79
C ARG A 92 12.63 -7.07 19.99
N ILE A 93 12.14 -7.01 21.23
CA ILE A 93 10.70 -7.03 21.45
C ILE A 93 10.17 -5.62 21.17
N ILE A 94 9.30 -5.52 20.18
CA ILE A 94 8.56 -4.30 19.88
C ILE A 94 7.26 -4.34 20.70
N ALA A 95 7.29 -3.93 21.94
CA ALA A 95 6.08 -3.93 22.75
C ALA A 95 6.11 -2.84 23.81
N TYR A 96 6.33 -1.61 23.35
CA TYR A 96 6.21 -0.47 24.23
C TYR A 96 5.35 0.60 23.60
N MET A 97 4.06 0.31 23.60
CA MET A 97 3.07 1.36 23.47
C MET A 97 2.43 1.48 24.85
N ASP A 98 2.33 2.68 25.31
CA ASP A 98 1.63 3.00 26.55
C ASP A 98 0.19 2.47 26.50
N GLY A 99 -0.25 1.83 27.56
CA GLY A 99 -1.52 1.13 27.58
C GLY A 99 -1.53 -0.21 26.82
N TYR A 100 -0.46 -0.57 26.12
CA TYR A 100 -0.30 -1.89 25.53
C TYR A 100 0.19 -2.88 26.56
N LYS A 101 -0.69 -3.35 27.40
CA LYS A 101 -0.46 -4.60 28.12
C LYS A 101 -0.69 -5.78 27.20
N PRO A 102 0.05 -6.89 27.43
CA PRO A 102 -0.08 -8.08 26.61
C PRO A 102 -1.54 -8.39 26.38
N ALA A 103 -1.85 -8.31 25.21
CA ALA A 103 -3.07 -7.99 24.54
C ALA A 103 -4.22 -8.98 24.72
N ILE A 104 -4.09 -10.07 25.42
CA ILE A 104 -5.16 -11.09 25.45
C ILE A 104 -6.44 -10.53 26.08
N LYS A 105 -6.36 -9.82 27.21
CA LYS A 105 -7.53 -9.20 27.81
C LYS A 105 -8.02 -8.00 27.02
N THR A 106 -7.08 -7.20 26.50
CA THR A 106 -7.37 -6.02 25.67
C THR A 106 -7.88 -6.42 24.29
N LEU A 107 -7.35 -7.50 23.72
CA LEU A 107 -7.79 -8.03 22.45
C LEU A 107 -9.21 -8.57 22.50
N LYS A 108 -9.57 -9.29 23.56
CA LYS A 108 -10.95 -9.77 23.76
C LYS A 108 -11.93 -8.61 23.85
N ALA A 109 -11.64 -7.59 24.67
CA ALA A 109 -12.46 -6.40 24.79
C ALA A 109 -12.56 -5.65 23.44
N TYR A 110 -11.47 -5.61 22.67
CA TYR A 110 -11.46 -5.05 21.34
C TYR A 110 -12.37 -5.86 20.38
N GLN A 111 -12.25 -7.18 20.36
CA GLN A 111 -13.08 -8.04 19.51
C GLN A 111 -14.57 -7.91 19.82
N GLU A 112 -14.92 -7.70 21.08
CA GLU A 112 -16.30 -7.45 21.54
C GLU A 112 -16.81 -6.05 21.15
N SER A 113 -15.92 -5.11 20.84
CA SER A 113 -16.24 -3.72 20.50
C SER A 113 -16.27 -3.44 18.99
N VAL A 114 -16.09 -4.45 18.15
CA VAL A 114 -16.05 -4.30 16.71
C VAL A 114 -17.06 -5.23 16.01
N ASN A 115 -17.48 -4.83 14.81
CA ASN A 115 -18.31 -5.69 13.96
C ASN A 115 -17.46 -6.60 13.05
N LYS A 116 -18.09 -7.28 12.12
CA LYS A 116 -17.43 -8.21 11.18
C LYS A 116 -16.33 -7.58 10.31
N TYR A 117 -16.35 -6.27 10.11
CA TYR A 117 -15.29 -5.52 9.37
C TYR A 117 -14.20 -4.98 10.29
N GLY A 118 -14.25 -5.26 11.57
CA GLY A 118 -13.34 -4.66 12.55
C GLY A 118 -13.64 -3.19 12.87
N SER A 119 -14.84 -2.72 12.50
CA SER A 119 -15.30 -1.35 12.75
C SER A 119 -15.93 -1.21 14.12
N SER A 120 -15.82 -0.03 14.73
CA SER A 120 -16.30 0.22 16.08
C SER A 120 -17.84 0.10 16.19
N THR A 121 -18.30 -0.73 17.13
CA THR A 121 -19.72 -0.83 17.51
C THR A 121 -20.09 0.12 18.66
N THR A 122 -19.10 0.74 19.28
CA THR A 122 -19.28 1.63 20.44
C THR A 122 -19.39 3.10 20.08
N LEU A 123 -18.97 3.47 18.87
CA LEU A 123 -19.07 4.84 18.37
C LEU A 123 -20.39 5.06 17.62
N PRO A 124 -20.89 6.31 17.51
CA PRO A 124 -22.14 6.62 16.84
C PRO A 124 -22.14 6.14 15.38
N LYS A 125 -23.13 5.33 15.02
CA LYS A 125 -23.31 4.86 13.64
C LYS A 125 -23.63 6.00 12.69
N GLN A 126 -23.18 5.83 11.46
CA GLN A 126 -23.46 6.65 10.30
C GLN A 126 -24.47 5.94 9.40
N ALA A 127 -24.79 6.54 8.24
CA ALA A 127 -25.66 5.87 7.25
C ALA A 127 -24.99 4.59 6.73
N ALA A 128 -25.71 3.47 6.77
CA ALA A 128 -25.32 2.24 6.12
C ALA A 128 -25.57 2.36 4.62
N THR A 129 -24.52 2.31 3.80
CA THR A 129 -24.63 2.48 2.34
C THR A 129 -24.43 1.16 1.57
N GLY A 130 -24.06 0.10 2.26
CA GLY A 130 -23.66 -1.16 1.65
C GLY A 130 -22.25 -1.13 1.03
N ARG A 131 -21.52 0.00 1.16
CA ARG A 131 -20.16 0.19 0.66
C ARG A 131 -19.33 0.97 1.67
N PHE A 132 -18.01 0.82 1.61
CA PHE A 132 -17.12 1.70 2.35
C PHE A 132 -17.15 3.11 1.77
N TYR A 133 -17.09 4.12 2.62
CA TYR A 133 -16.99 5.51 2.21
C TYR A 133 -16.24 6.35 3.24
N THR A 134 -15.86 7.57 2.86
CA THR A 134 -15.19 8.52 3.74
C THR A 134 -16.19 9.55 4.27
N LYS A 135 -16.05 9.94 5.52
CA LYS A 135 -16.86 11.00 6.15
C LYS A 135 -16.02 11.85 7.09
N LYS A 136 -16.20 13.16 7.04
CA LYS A 136 -15.61 14.08 8.01
C LYS A 136 -16.58 14.28 9.17
N ILE A 137 -16.15 13.98 10.39
CA ILE A 137 -16.93 14.08 11.63
C ILE A 137 -16.07 14.84 12.64
N ASP A 138 -16.59 15.93 13.19
CA ASP A 138 -15.89 16.77 14.17
C ASP A 138 -14.46 17.15 13.75
N GLY A 139 -14.31 17.55 12.49
CA GLY A 139 -13.02 17.95 11.92
C GLY A 139 -12.09 16.80 11.51
N ARG A 140 -12.37 15.56 11.86
CA ARG A 140 -11.57 14.37 11.55
C ARG A 140 -12.20 13.54 10.42
N TRP A 141 -11.36 13.04 9.49
CA TRP A 141 -11.77 12.08 8.49
C TRP A 141 -11.83 10.67 9.06
N TRP A 142 -12.89 9.96 8.68
CA TRP A 142 -13.12 8.56 9.01
C TRP A 142 -13.44 7.77 7.75
N LEU A 143 -13.04 6.50 7.75
CA LEU A 143 -13.70 5.50 6.93
C LEU A 143 -14.98 5.07 7.64
N VAL A 144 -16.00 4.77 6.88
CA VAL A 144 -17.26 4.20 7.35
C VAL A 144 -17.49 2.92 6.58
N ASP A 145 -17.79 1.85 7.28
CA ASP A 145 -18.01 0.54 6.70
C ASP A 145 -19.42 0.40 6.04
N PRO A 146 -19.68 -0.69 5.31
CA PRO A 146 -20.99 -0.92 4.67
C PRO A 146 -22.21 -0.87 5.63
N GLU A 147 -22.00 -1.17 6.92
CA GLU A 147 -23.04 -1.17 7.96
C GLU A 147 -23.18 0.16 8.72
N GLY A 148 -22.37 1.16 8.35
CA GLY A 148 -22.38 2.49 8.94
C GLY A 148 -21.53 2.65 10.19
N CYS A 149 -20.70 1.67 10.54
CA CYS A 149 -19.77 1.79 11.67
C CYS A 149 -18.50 2.52 11.28
N LEU A 150 -17.94 3.30 12.22
CA LEU A 150 -16.67 3.99 12.00
C LEU A 150 -15.54 2.96 11.95
N HIS A 151 -14.74 3.04 10.90
CA HIS A 151 -13.75 2.05 10.53
C HIS A 151 -12.34 2.63 10.56
N LEU A 152 -11.42 1.83 11.07
CA LEU A 152 -9.98 2.04 10.96
C LEU A 152 -9.38 0.80 10.32
N GLU A 153 -8.98 0.90 9.06
CA GLU A 153 -8.43 -0.24 8.33
C GLU A 153 -7.11 -0.72 8.95
N ARG A 154 -7.05 -2.00 9.18
CA ARG A 154 -5.85 -2.74 9.59
C ARG A 154 -5.75 -4.00 8.77
N SER A 155 -4.93 -3.93 7.73
CA SER A 155 -4.77 -4.99 6.74
C SER A 155 -3.34 -5.51 6.70
N ALA A 156 -3.20 -6.79 6.38
CA ALA A 156 -1.93 -7.37 6.01
C ALA A 156 -1.72 -7.26 4.49
N THR A 157 -0.57 -6.76 4.07
CA THR A 157 -0.19 -6.72 2.65
C THR A 157 0.42 -8.05 2.20
N SER A 158 0.45 -8.27 0.88
CA SER A 158 1.14 -9.43 0.27
C SER A 158 0.64 -10.79 0.76
N LEU A 159 -0.62 -10.91 1.14
CA LEU A 159 -1.23 -12.19 1.46
C LEU A 159 -1.31 -13.04 0.19
N ARG A 160 -0.34 -13.91 0.01
CA ARG A 160 -0.21 -14.79 -1.16
C ARG A 160 0.61 -16.03 -0.84
N LYS A 161 0.38 -17.09 -1.60
CA LYS A 161 1.21 -18.29 -1.52
C LYS A 161 2.61 -17.98 -2.04
N GLY A 162 3.63 -18.45 -1.35
CA GLY A 162 4.99 -18.38 -1.84
C GLY A 162 5.20 -19.27 -3.07
N THR A 163 6.08 -18.86 -3.96
CA THR A 163 6.31 -19.52 -5.25
C THR A 163 7.46 -20.54 -5.23
N SER A 164 8.40 -20.42 -4.29
CA SER A 164 9.52 -21.34 -4.18
C SER A 164 9.07 -22.78 -3.80
N SER A 165 9.83 -23.76 -4.17
CA SER A 165 9.56 -25.18 -3.81
C SER A 165 9.45 -25.38 -2.29
N ARG A 166 10.29 -24.68 -1.51
CA ARG A 166 10.24 -24.73 -0.04
C ARG A 166 8.94 -24.12 0.49
N ASN A 167 8.52 -22.96 -0.03
CA ASN A 167 7.28 -22.33 0.39
C ASN A 167 6.06 -23.19 0.04
N LYS A 168 6.04 -23.78 -1.16
CA LYS A 168 4.99 -24.71 -1.57
C LYS A 168 4.92 -25.94 -0.67
N ALA A 169 6.07 -26.54 -0.33
CA ALA A 169 6.12 -27.70 0.57
C ALA A 169 5.61 -27.35 1.97
N ALA A 170 6.04 -26.22 2.53
CA ALA A 170 5.58 -25.72 3.83
C ALA A 170 4.07 -25.43 3.82
N TRP A 171 3.57 -24.79 2.78
CA TRP A 171 2.15 -24.52 2.61
C TRP A 171 1.32 -25.82 2.53
N ASN A 172 1.76 -26.78 1.71
CA ASN A 172 1.11 -28.09 1.60
C ASN A 172 1.08 -28.83 2.94
N SER A 173 2.19 -28.81 3.67
CA SER A 173 2.30 -29.46 4.98
C SER A 173 1.39 -28.81 6.03
N ARG A 174 1.33 -27.48 6.08
CA ARG A 174 0.56 -26.74 7.09
C ARG A 174 -0.93 -26.68 6.77
N PHE A 175 -1.28 -26.41 5.53
CA PHE A 175 -2.65 -26.10 5.12
C PHE A 175 -3.26 -27.17 4.20
N GLY A 176 -2.58 -27.51 3.12
CA GLY A 176 -3.01 -28.48 2.12
C GLY A 176 -4.11 -27.98 1.17
N THR A 177 -5.00 -27.08 1.62
CA THR A 177 -6.08 -26.47 0.81
C THR A 177 -6.11 -24.97 1.00
N ASP A 178 -6.65 -24.25 -0.01
CA ASP A 178 -6.82 -22.80 0.04
C ASP A 178 -7.82 -22.39 1.12
N GLU A 179 -8.89 -23.15 1.30
CA GLU A 179 -9.88 -22.91 2.33
C GLU A 179 -9.26 -22.96 3.74
N LYS A 180 -8.51 -24.01 4.04
CA LYS A 180 -7.82 -24.14 5.34
C LYS A 180 -6.79 -23.05 5.53
N TRP A 181 -6.06 -22.70 4.48
CA TRP A 181 -5.10 -21.59 4.53
C TRP A 181 -5.79 -20.27 4.86
N LEU A 182 -6.83 -19.88 4.11
CA LEU A 182 -7.52 -18.61 4.32
C LEU A 182 -8.25 -18.56 5.66
N SER A 183 -8.93 -19.65 6.06
CA SER A 183 -9.62 -19.73 7.36
C SER A 183 -8.65 -19.60 8.53
N THR A 184 -7.47 -20.27 8.43
CA THR A 184 -6.43 -20.15 9.45
C THR A 184 -5.85 -18.75 9.49
N THR A 185 -5.52 -18.18 8.33
CA THR A 185 -4.93 -16.85 8.23
C THR A 185 -5.89 -15.76 8.71
N GLN A 186 -7.16 -15.84 8.32
CA GLN A 186 -8.19 -14.90 8.77
C GLN A 186 -8.35 -14.93 10.29
N ARG A 187 -8.38 -16.12 10.89
CA ARG A 187 -8.43 -16.26 12.34
C ARG A 187 -7.18 -15.64 12.99
N GLU A 188 -5.98 -16.01 12.54
CA GLU A 188 -4.71 -15.49 13.08
C GLU A 188 -4.61 -13.96 12.96
N LEU A 189 -5.07 -13.38 11.85
CA LEU A 189 -5.14 -11.94 11.66
C LEU A 189 -6.15 -11.29 12.62
N SER A 190 -7.35 -11.85 12.76
CA SER A 190 -8.38 -11.31 13.65
C SER A 190 -7.99 -11.39 15.13
N GLU A 191 -7.24 -12.42 15.53
CA GLU A 191 -6.70 -12.58 16.88
C GLU A 191 -5.73 -11.46 17.27
N ILE A 192 -5.07 -10.84 16.29
CA ILE A 192 -4.18 -9.69 16.49
C ILE A 192 -4.80 -8.35 16.05
N GLY A 193 -6.09 -8.36 15.75
CA GLY A 193 -6.87 -7.15 15.45
C GLY A 193 -6.77 -6.67 14.01
N PHE A 194 -6.34 -7.51 13.06
CA PHE A 194 -6.36 -7.23 11.63
C PHE A 194 -7.61 -7.84 11.00
N HIS A 195 -8.23 -7.11 10.09
CA HIS A 195 -9.51 -7.53 9.48
C HIS A 195 -9.49 -7.57 7.96
N GLY A 196 -8.35 -7.25 7.35
CA GLY A 196 -8.29 -7.14 5.91
C GLY A 196 -6.97 -7.50 5.27
N THR A 197 -7.01 -7.44 3.94
CA THR A 197 -5.87 -7.64 3.07
C THR A 197 -5.63 -6.36 2.28
N GLY A 198 -4.41 -5.85 2.37
CA GLY A 198 -3.97 -4.66 1.66
C GLY A 198 -3.51 -4.97 0.24
N ALA A 199 -2.59 -4.16 -0.24
CA ALA A 199 -2.00 -4.29 -1.57
C ALA A 199 -1.22 -5.62 -1.76
N PHE A 200 -0.87 -5.93 -3.00
CA PHE A 200 0.00 -7.05 -3.40
C PHE A 200 -0.50 -8.45 -3.08
N CYS A 201 -1.79 -8.63 -2.92
CA CYS A 201 -2.43 -9.94 -2.78
C CYS A 201 -2.80 -10.54 -4.16
N THR A 202 -2.10 -10.16 -5.23
CA THR A 202 -2.36 -10.63 -6.59
C THR A 202 -2.34 -12.16 -6.67
N GLY A 203 -3.33 -12.73 -7.36
CA GLY A 203 -3.55 -14.18 -7.43
C GLY A 203 -4.29 -14.76 -6.23
N THR A 204 -4.61 -13.96 -5.20
CA THR A 204 -5.35 -14.40 -4.01
C THR A 204 -6.72 -13.73 -3.89
N TYR A 205 -6.96 -12.61 -4.58
CA TYR A 205 -8.20 -11.85 -4.44
C TYR A 205 -9.47 -12.68 -4.68
N SER A 206 -9.52 -13.44 -5.76
CA SER A 206 -10.66 -14.33 -6.05
C SER A 206 -10.86 -15.41 -4.98
N LEU A 207 -9.77 -15.94 -4.44
CA LEU A 207 -9.84 -16.91 -3.34
C LEU A 207 -10.40 -16.29 -2.06
N ILE A 208 -10.03 -15.03 -1.76
CA ILE A 208 -10.55 -14.29 -0.62
C ILE A 208 -12.04 -14.02 -0.82
N GLN A 209 -12.50 -13.69 -2.01
CA GLN A 209 -13.93 -13.52 -2.29
C GLN A 209 -14.72 -14.81 -2.07
N ILE A 210 -14.20 -15.95 -2.54
CA ILE A 210 -14.82 -17.27 -2.30
C ILE A 210 -14.85 -17.55 -0.80
N HIS A 211 -13.78 -17.27 -0.08
CA HIS A 211 -13.71 -17.39 1.37
C HIS A 211 -14.76 -16.51 2.06
N ASN A 212 -14.85 -15.22 1.69
CA ASN A 212 -15.83 -14.28 2.24
C ASN A 212 -17.28 -14.71 1.99
N ALA A 213 -17.57 -15.24 0.81
CA ALA A 213 -18.89 -15.76 0.48
C ALA A 213 -19.29 -16.94 1.38
N SER A 214 -18.34 -17.78 1.77
CA SER A 214 -18.54 -18.89 2.70
C SER A 214 -18.50 -18.46 4.18
N ASN A 215 -17.94 -17.29 4.49
CA ASN A 215 -17.76 -16.77 5.85
C ASN A 215 -18.29 -15.33 6.00
N PRO A 216 -19.58 -15.05 5.73
CA PRO A 216 -20.10 -13.69 5.67
C PRO A 216 -20.16 -12.96 7.03
N SER A 217 -20.02 -13.69 8.12
CA SER A 217 -19.97 -13.13 9.48
C SER A 217 -18.57 -12.65 9.89
N SER A 218 -17.54 -13.00 9.14
CA SER A 218 -16.14 -12.63 9.43
C SER A 218 -15.34 -12.52 8.12
N PRO A 219 -15.72 -11.60 7.20
CA PRO A 219 -15.01 -11.44 5.94
C PRO A 219 -13.67 -10.78 6.16
N LEU A 220 -12.75 -11.01 5.23
CA LEU A 220 -11.56 -10.18 5.06
C LEU A 220 -11.91 -9.00 4.14
N THR A 221 -11.61 -7.78 4.55
CA THR A 221 -11.67 -6.62 3.64
C THR A 221 -10.58 -6.72 2.58
N LEU A 222 -10.82 -6.10 1.43
CA LEU A 222 -9.94 -6.17 0.28
C LEU A 222 -9.55 -4.76 -0.18
N ALA A 223 -8.26 -4.53 -0.38
CA ALA A 223 -7.74 -3.31 -1.00
C ALA A 223 -6.74 -3.68 -2.12
N PRO A 224 -7.23 -4.11 -3.29
CA PRO A 224 -6.38 -4.54 -4.38
C PRO A 224 -5.56 -3.42 -4.99
N SER A 225 -4.44 -3.79 -5.60
CA SER A 225 -3.59 -2.88 -6.34
C SER A 225 -3.41 -3.36 -7.78
N PHE A 226 -3.56 -2.45 -8.73
CA PHE A 226 -3.48 -2.72 -10.16
C PHE A 226 -2.37 -1.90 -10.81
N ALA A 227 -1.65 -2.49 -11.75
CA ALA A 227 -0.53 -1.88 -12.44
C ALA A 227 -1.01 -1.20 -13.74
N PHE A 228 -1.39 0.06 -13.67
CA PHE A 228 -1.90 0.81 -14.82
C PHE A 228 -0.81 1.14 -15.83
N LEU A 229 0.28 1.78 -15.39
CA LEU A 229 1.32 2.25 -16.32
C LEU A 229 2.00 1.11 -17.07
N SER A 230 2.37 0.06 -16.37
CA SER A 230 3.04 -1.08 -17.02
C SER A 230 2.11 -1.88 -17.94
N GLN A 231 0.84 -2.01 -17.60
CA GLN A 231 -0.14 -2.68 -18.45
C GLN A 231 -0.46 -1.83 -19.70
N PHE A 232 -0.68 -0.53 -19.53
CA PHE A 232 -0.86 0.39 -20.66
C PHE A 232 0.31 0.30 -21.63
N LYS A 233 1.54 0.40 -21.10
CA LYS A 233 2.76 0.24 -21.92
C LYS A 233 2.75 -1.09 -22.69
N SER A 234 2.44 -2.19 -22.00
CA SER A 234 2.47 -3.53 -22.58
C SER A 234 1.41 -3.72 -23.66
N GLU A 235 0.16 -3.37 -23.38
CA GLU A 235 -0.95 -3.57 -24.31
C GLU A 235 -0.89 -2.66 -25.54
N LYS A 236 -0.35 -1.46 -25.39
CA LYS A 236 -0.14 -0.54 -26.52
C LYS A 236 1.20 -0.72 -27.22
N SER A 237 2.04 -1.65 -26.77
CA SER A 237 3.38 -1.87 -27.30
C SER A 237 4.26 -0.60 -27.28
N TYR A 238 4.07 0.23 -26.26
CA TYR A 238 4.91 1.40 -26.02
C TYR A 238 6.20 1.02 -25.29
N ASN A 239 7.22 1.86 -25.44
CA ASN A 239 8.36 1.88 -24.53
C ASN A 239 8.12 2.88 -23.40
N TYR A 240 8.84 2.76 -22.30
CA TYR A 240 8.90 3.84 -21.33
C TYR A 240 9.53 5.09 -21.93
N PRO A 241 9.09 6.30 -21.59
CA PRO A 241 9.63 7.54 -22.10
C PRO A 241 11.16 7.58 -21.95
N GLY A 242 11.86 7.89 -23.03
CA GLY A 242 13.33 7.86 -23.05
C GLY A 242 13.96 6.49 -22.79
N GLY A 243 13.18 5.39 -22.82
CA GLY A 243 13.68 4.04 -22.57
C GLY A 243 13.91 3.69 -21.10
N SER A 244 13.53 4.56 -20.15
CA SER A 244 13.72 4.35 -18.71
C SER A 244 12.40 4.18 -17.98
N ASP A 245 12.30 3.17 -17.10
CA ASP A 245 11.17 2.94 -16.21
C ASP A 245 11.00 4.03 -15.14
N ASP A 246 12.09 4.73 -14.77
CA ASP A 246 12.02 5.93 -13.94
C ASP A 246 11.10 7.01 -14.53
N ASN A 247 10.91 6.99 -15.85
CA ASN A 247 10.04 7.91 -16.58
C ASN A 247 8.62 7.35 -16.79
N ALA A 248 8.26 6.25 -16.16
CA ALA A 248 6.96 5.60 -16.37
C ALA A 248 5.77 6.55 -16.21
N ALA A 249 5.83 7.51 -15.30
CA ALA A 249 4.80 8.53 -15.12
C ALA A 249 4.51 9.35 -16.40
N GLY A 250 5.49 9.47 -17.30
CA GLY A 250 5.33 10.17 -18.59
C GLY A 250 4.41 9.47 -19.58
N LEU A 251 4.08 8.19 -19.36
CA LEU A 251 3.11 7.47 -20.18
C LEU A 251 1.72 8.11 -20.20
N VAL A 252 1.39 8.94 -19.22
CA VAL A 252 0.12 9.71 -19.17
C VAL A 252 -0.04 10.69 -20.33
N PHE A 253 1.05 11.05 -21.02
CA PHE A 253 1.05 11.91 -22.19
C PHE A 253 0.91 11.15 -23.52
N TYR A 254 1.00 9.83 -23.46
CA TYR A 254 0.89 8.99 -24.65
C TYR A 254 -0.56 8.86 -25.09
N ASN A 255 -0.73 8.69 -26.40
CA ASN A 255 -2.06 8.61 -26.99
C ASN A 255 -2.88 7.43 -26.43
N GLY A 256 -4.13 7.70 -26.12
CA GLY A 256 -5.08 6.68 -25.66
C GLY A 256 -4.94 6.30 -24.18
N TRP A 257 -4.21 7.09 -23.36
CA TRP A 257 -4.08 6.81 -21.93
C TRP A 257 -5.43 6.76 -21.20
N ALA A 258 -6.25 7.80 -21.34
CA ALA A 258 -7.53 7.88 -20.63
C ALA A 258 -8.52 6.81 -21.11
N GLU A 259 -8.66 6.64 -22.43
CA GLU A 259 -9.53 5.62 -23.04
C GLU A 259 -9.09 4.21 -22.67
N TRP A 260 -7.79 3.99 -22.54
CA TRP A 260 -7.27 2.72 -22.10
C TRP A 260 -7.60 2.44 -20.62
N CYS A 261 -7.48 3.43 -19.73
CA CYS A 261 -7.88 3.29 -18.33
C CYS A 261 -9.34 2.86 -18.22
N ASP A 262 -10.24 3.47 -19.00
CA ASP A 262 -11.65 3.09 -19.09
C ASP A 262 -11.82 1.62 -19.49
N SER A 263 -11.15 1.22 -20.57
CA SER A 263 -11.25 -0.15 -21.09
C SER A 263 -10.65 -1.18 -20.14
N TYR A 264 -9.53 -0.82 -19.49
CA TYR A 264 -8.81 -1.70 -18.57
C TYR A 264 -9.66 -2.09 -17.36
N LEU A 265 -10.34 -1.14 -16.75
CA LEU A 265 -11.19 -1.42 -15.60
C LEU A 265 -12.54 -2.03 -16.01
N ALA A 266 -13.18 -1.53 -17.07
CA ALA A 266 -14.49 -2.01 -17.51
C ALA A 266 -14.42 -3.41 -18.12
N GLY A 267 -13.37 -3.73 -18.87
CA GLY A 267 -13.16 -5.01 -19.55
C GLY A 267 -12.47 -6.07 -18.72
N SER A 268 -11.99 -5.73 -17.53
CA SER A 268 -11.24 -6.66 -16.70
C SER A 268 -12.18 -7.63 -15.96
N ALA A 269 -11.70 -8.87 -15.76
CA ALA A 269 -12.38 -9.83 -14.88
C ALA A 269 -12.49 -9.31 -13.41
N PHE A 270 -11.87 -8.18 -13.11
CA PHE A 270 -11.92 -7.52 -11.81
C PHE A 270 -13.14 -6.61 -11.62
N ALA A 271 -13.84 -6.21 -12.70
CA ALA A 271 -14.98 -5.30 -12.60
C ALA A 271 -16.07 -5.82 -11.65
N ASP A 272 -16.35 -7.11 -11.70
CA ASP A 272 -17.37 -7.70 -10.82
C ASP A 272 -16.91 -7.76 -9.35
N TYR A 273 -15.64 -8.10 -9.13
CA TYR A 273 -15.17 -8.16 -7.76
C TYR A 273 -14.95 -6.78 -7.13
N LEU A 274 -14.67 -5.74 -7.90
CA LEU A 274 -14.61 -4.37 -7.40
C LEU A 274 -15.95 -3.87 -6.86
N ARG A 275 -17.08 -4.50 -7.25
CA ARG A 275 -18.42 -4.23 -6.71
C ARG A 275 -18.72 -4.99 -5.42
N ASP A 276 -17.84 -5.88 -4.97
CA ASP A 276 -18.01 -6.62 -3.71
C ASP A 276 -18.03 -5.65 -2.52
N PRO A 277 -19.03 -5.73 -1.62
CA PRO A 277 -19.13 -4.85 -0.45
C PRO A 277 -17.94 -4.99 0.53
N ASN A 278 -17.19 -6.10 0.46
CA ASN A 278 -16.00 -6.29 1.26
C ASN A 278 -14.75 -5.58 0.67
N VAL A 279 -14.85 -5.04 -0.54
CA VAL A 279 -13.78 -4.22 -1.12
C VAL A 279 -13.83 -2.83 -0.51
N LEU A 280 -12.82 -2.49 0.29
CA LEU A 280 -12.62 -1.18 0.89
C LEU A 280 -12.43 -0.09 -0.19
N GLY A 281 -11.64 -0.40 -1.17
CA GLY A 281 -11.22 0.47 -2.25
C GLY A 281 -10.09 -0.20 -3.03
N PHE A 282 -9.45 0.53 -3.95
CA PHE A 282 -8.33 -0.01 -4.71
C PHE A 282 -7.20 1.01 -4.84
N PHE A 283 -5.98 0.50 -5.02
CA PHE A 283 -4.79 1.26 -5.37
C PHE A 283 -4.50 1.13 -6.86
N SER A 284 -3.99 2.18 -7.48
CA SER A 284 -3.47 2.15 -8.85
C SER A 284 -1.96 2.34 -8.82
N ASP A 285 -1.23 1.43 -9.46
CA ASP A 285 0.22 1.36 -9.38
C ASP A 285 0.77 1.38 -7.93
N ASN A 286 2.05 1.56 -7.75
CA ASN A 286 2.68 1.71 -6.46
C ASN A 286 3.92 2.61 -6.59
N GLU A 287 4.04 3.60 -5.71
CA GLU A 287 5.25 4.41 -5.57
C GLU A 287 5.71 5.03 -6.91
N ILE A 288 4.76 5.62 -7.66
CA ILE A 288 5.08 6.25 -8.94
C ILE A 288 6.16 7.32 -8.71
N ASN A 289 7.26 7.23 -9.46
CA ASN A 289 8.34 8.20 -9.42
C ASN A 289 7.94 9.52 -10.12
N PHE A 290 7.10 10.33 -9.45
CA PHE A 290 6.80 11.68 -9.93
C PHE A 290 8.00 12.62 -9.80
N SER A 291 8.90 12.37 -8.86
CA SER A 291 10.19 13.04 -8.71
C SER A 291 10.98 12.37 -7.59
N SER A 292 12.31 12.59 -7.55
CA SER A 292 13.16 12.27 -6.41
C SER A 292 14.04 13.48 -6.06
N ASN A 293 14.63 13.47 -4.85
CA ASN A 293 15.57 14.54 -4.44
C ASN A 293 16.75 14.68 -5.37
N SER A 294 17.22 13.56 -5.93
CA SER A 294 18.36 13.52 -6.84
C SER A 294 17.98 13.63 -8.31
N SER A 295 16.68 13.53 -8.67
CA SER A 295 16.26 13.43 -10.07
C SER A 295 14.85 14.00 -10.27
N ARG A 296 14.77 15.28 -10.63
CA ARG A 296 13.54 16.00 -10.90
C ARG A 296 12.87 15.48 -12.18
N ILE A 297 11.57 15.24 -12.14
CA ILE A 297 10.82 14.69 -13.29
C ILE A 297 10.90 15.61 -14.51
N LEU A 298 10.86 16.93 -14.31
CA LEU A 298 10.94 17.89 -15.41
C LEU A 298 12.30 17.81 -16.11
N ASP A 299 13.41 17.70 -15.36
CA ASP A 299 14.74 17.51 -15.94
C ASP A 299 14.84 16.18 -16.69
N ARG A 300 14.32 15.09 -16.09
CA ARG A 300 14.35 13.77 -16.74
C ARG A 300 13.63 13.78 -18.09
N PHE A 301 12.48 14.43 -18.16
CA PHE A 301 11.70 14.47 -19.41
C PHE A 301 12.37 15.38 -20.45
N LEU A 302 12.96 16.49 -20.04
CA LEU A 302 13.75 17.37 -20.94
C LEU A 302 15.02 16.71 -21.44
N ALA A 303 15.56 15.74 -20.71
CA ALA A 303 16.75 14.98 -21.11
C ALA A 303 16.44 13.81 -22.08
N ILE A 304 15.19 13.56 -22.42
CA ILE A 304 14.82 12.53 -23.38
C ILE A 304 15.33 12.92 -24.77
N ASN A 305 16.12 12.05 -25.39
CA ASN A 305 16.80 12.34 -26.67
C ASN A 305 15.82 12.42 -27.87
N SER A 306 14.60 11.92 -27.75
CA SER A 306 13.60 11.95 -28.83
C SER A 306 12.70 13.18 -28.69
N SER A 307 12.83 14.11 -29.64
CA SER A 307 11.98 15.32 -29.69
C SER A 307 10.50 15.03 -29.97
N ASN A 308 10.16 13.82 -30.41
CA ASN A 308 8.80 13.36 -30.64
C ASN A 308 8.23 12.54 -29.47
N ASP A 309 9.01 12.27 -28.42
CA ASP A 309 8.51 11.59 -27.22
C ASP A 309 7.45 12.45 -26.54
N PRO A 310 6.23 11.94 -26.31
CA PRO A 310 5.15 12.74 -25.72
C PRO A 310 5.49 13.35 -24.35
N ALA A 311 6.32 12.69 -23.53
CA ALA A 311 6.76 13.22 -22.25
C ALA A 311 7.73 14.39 -22.44
N TYR A 312 8.67 14.28 -23.39
CA TYR A 312 9.55 15.38 -23.78
C TYR A 312 8.75 16.58 -24.29
N VAL A 313 7.81 16.33 -25.22
CA VAL A 313 6.97 17.39 -25.80
C VAL A 313 6.19 18.11 -24.71
N ALA A 314 5.64 17.37 -23.75
CA ALA A 314 4.93 17.97 -22.62
C ALA A 314 5.85 18.83 -21.72
N ALA A 315 7.03 18.33 -21.38
CA ALA A 315 8.01 19.06 -20.57
C ALA A 315 8.52 20.32 -21.29
N LYS A 316 8.86 20.20 -22.58
CA LYS A 316 9.31 21.33 -23.40
C LYS A 316 8.20 22.38 -23.55
N GLY A 317 6.97 21.98 -23.85
CA GLY A 317 5.83 22.87 -23.96
C GLY A 317 5.52 23.59 -22.65
N PHE A 318 5.69 22.91 -21.50
CA PHE A 318 5.56 23.55 -20.19
C PHE A 318 6.61 24.64 -20.00
N MET A 319 7.89 24.35 -20.23
CA MET A 319 8.97 25.35 -20.10
C MET A 319 8.79 26.53 -21.04
N ASP A 320 8.41 26.28 -22.29
CA ASP A 320 8.13 27.34 -23.27
C ASP A 320 6.95 28.24 -22.85
N SER A 321 5.91 27.65 -22.25
CA SER A 321 4.76 28.41 -21.72
C SER A 321 5.16 29.33 -20.56
N LYS A 322 6.20 28.97 -19.81
CA LYS A 322 6.75 29.79 -18.72
C LYS A 322 7.75 30.83 -19.19
N GLY A 323 8.24 30.75 -20.43
CA GLY A 323 9.24 31.64 -20.98
C GLY A 323 10.61 31.54 -20.28
N VAL A 324 10.94 30.38 -19.71
CA VAL A 324 12.18 30.16 -18.94
C VAL A 324 13.01 29.05 -19.53
N GLN A 325 14.34 29.10 -19.30
CA GLN A 325 15.28 28.14 -19.83
C GLN A 325 15.82 27.16 -18.78
N SER A 326 15.67 27.49 -17.50
CA SER A 326 16.23 26.69 -16.41
C SER A 326 15.14 26.13 -15.52
N VAL A 327 15.25 24.85 -15.15
CA VAL A 327 14.35 24.18 -14.22
C VAL A 327 14.66 24.63 -12.80
N THR A 328 13.64 25.05 -12.07
CA THR A 328 13.68 25.31 -10.63
C THR A 328 12.85 24.23 -9.89
N ASP A 329 13.02 24.12 -8.57
CA ASP A 329 12.21 23.20 -7.77
C ASP A 329 10.71 23.56 -7.80
N ALA A 330 10.39 24.86 -7.85
CA ALA A 330 9.02 25.31 -7.98
C ALA A 330 8.40 24.87 -9.32
N LEU A 331 9.11 25.02 -10.44
CA LEU A 331 8.66 24.57 -11.76
C LEU A 331 8.55 23.04 -11.82
N ASN A 332 9.51 22.33 -11.23
CA ASN A 332 9.43 20.88 -11.13
C ASN A 332 8.22 20.41 -10.32
N ASN A 333 7.96 21.05 -9.17
CA ASN A 333 6.78 20.74 -8.35
C ASN A 333 5.47 21.01 -9.11
N GLU A 334 5.36 22.11 -9.84
CA GLU A 334 4.20 22.43 -10.67
C GLU A 334 4.02 21.39 -11.79
N PHE A 335 5.10 21.06 -12.51
CA PHE A 335 5.05 20.09 -13.59
C PHE A 335 4.72 18.66 -13.09
N ALA A 336 5.31 18.25 -11.98
CA ALA A 336 4.97 16.98 -11.34
C ALA A 336 3.48 16.92 -10.96
N GLY A 337 2.91 18.03 -10.51
CA GLY A 337 1.48 18.17 -10.27
C GLY A 337 0.64 17.95 -11.53
N ILE A 338 1.07 18.50 -12.67
CA ILE A 338 0.40 18.28 -13.98
C ILE A 338 0.43 16.82 -14.39
N VAL A 339 1.57 16.16 -14.25
CA VAL A 339 1.72 14.71 -14.54
C VAL A 339 0.80 13.91 -13.63
N ALA A 340 0.84 14.17 -12.34
CA ALA A 340 0.00 13.50 -11.35
C ALA A 340 -1.49 13.74 -11.60
N GLU A 341 -1.89 14.97 -11.96
CA GLU A 341 -3.28 15.28 -12.28
C GLU A 341 -3.78 14.47 -13.48
N LYS A 342 -3.00 14.40 -14.56
CA LYS A 342 -3.37 13.57 -15.72
C LYS A 342 -3.55 12.10 -15.35
N TYR A 343 -2.66 11.58 -14.50
CA TYR A 343 -2.72 10.22 -14.02
C TYR A 343 -3.99 9.98 -13.19
N TYR A 344 -4.12 10.69 -12.07
CA TYR A 344 -5.22 10.47 -11.11
C TYR A 344 -6.59 10.74 -11.71
N LYS A 345 -6.69 11.76 -12.59
CA LYS A 345 -7.93 12.07 -13.29
C LYS A 345 -8.41 10.89 -14.15
N ALA A 346 -7.55 10.38 -15.03
CA ALA A 346 -7.92 9.29 -15.92
C ALA A 346 -8.34 8.03 -15.15
N VAL A 347 -7.59 7.68 -14.11
CA VAL A 347 -7.92 6.52 -13.27
C VAL A 347 -9.24 6.73 -12.52
N LYS A 348 -9.46 7.91 -11.90
CA LYS A 348 -10.71 8.20 -11.18
C LYS A 348 -11.93 8.16 -12.10
N GLU A 349 -11.83 8.74 -13.29
CA GLU A 349 -12.92 8.74 -14.28
C GLU A 349 -13.26 7.31 -14.73
N ALA A 350 -12.25 6.47 -14.92
CA ALA A 350 -12.44 5.06 -15.24
C ALA A 350 -13.13 4.28 -14.12
N VAL A 351 -12.71 4.50 -12.87
CA VAL A 351 -13.32 3.86 -11.69
C VAL A 351 -14.78 4.21 -11.55
N MET A 352 -15.14 5.49 -11.71
CA MET A 352 -16.52 5.95 -11.59
C MET A 352 -17.47 5.30 -12.60
N LYS A 353 -16.95 4.80 -13.73
CA LYS A 353 -17.72 4.04 -14.71
C LYS A 353 -17.98 2.59 -14.27
N VAL A 354 -17.13 2.03 -13.42
CA VAL A 354 -17.28 0.67 -12.86
C VAL A 354 -18.23 0.69 -11.66
N ASP A 355 -17.93 1.54 -10.68
CA ASP A 355 -18.75 1.76 -9.48
C ASP A 355 -18.44 3.15 -8.90
N ASP A 356 -19.40 4.05 -8.91
CA ASP A 356 -19.26 5.42 -8.42
C ASP A 356 -19.06 5.50 -6.89
N LYS A 357 -19.34 4.42 -6.18
CA LYS A 357 -19.15 4.30 -4.73
C LYS A 357 -17.82 3.67 -4.33
N LEU A 358 -17.05 3.16 -5.30
CA LEU A 358 -15.76 2.53 -5.01
C LEU A 358 -14.73 3.59 -4.63
N LEU A 359 -14.09 3.40 -3.48
CA LEU A 359 -13.03 4.30 -3.03
C LEU A 359 -11.75 4.11 -3.86
N TYR A 360 -11.26 5.21 -4.40
CA TYR A 360 -9.95 5.28 -5.02
C TYR A 360 -8.90 5.70 -3.99
N LEU A 361 -7.97 4.79 -3.67
CA LEU A 361 -6.99 4.94 -2.59
C LEU A 361 -5.65 5.54 -3.07
N GLY A 362 -5.52 5.86 -4.36
CA GLY A 362 -4.31 6.47 -4.93
C GLY A 362 -3.19 5.47 -5.19
N THR A 363 -1.94 5.98 -5.16
CA THR A 363 -0.75 5.28 -5.66
C THR A 363 0.26 4.92 -4.58
N ARG A 364 -0.09 4.99 -3.30
CA ARG A 364 0.82 4.69 -2.19
C ARG A 364 2.11 5.52 -2.27
N LEU A 365 1.95 6.85 -2.28
CA LEU A 365 3.06 7.79 -2.45
C LEU A 365 4.22 7.53 -1.50
N HIS A 366 5.42 7.43 -2.04
CA HIS A 366 6.66 7.20 -1.30
C HIS A 366 7.73 8.25 -1.66
N GLY A 367 8.77 8.38 -0.83
CA GLY A 367 9.89 9.27 -1.08
C GLY A 367 9.48 10.75 -1.24
N THR A 368 10.13 11.46 -2.14
CA THR A 368 9.89 12.88 -2.42
C THR A 368 8.45 13.21 -2.83
N PRO A 369 7.74 12.42 -3.66
CA PRO A 369 6.37 12.74 -4.09
C PRO A 369 5.38 13.03 -2.96
N LYS A 370 5.51 12.37 -1.81
CA LYS A 370 4.62 12.63 -0.65
C LYS A 370 4.81 14.01 -0.01
N TYR A 371 5.92 14.70 -0.32
CA TYR A 371 6.24 16.05 0.14
C TYR A 371 6.09 17.11 -0.96
N MET A 372 5.62 16.74 -2.14
CA MET A 372 5.42 17.67 -3.25
C MET A 372 3.98 18.17 -3.26
N GLU A 373 3.80 19.47 -3.01
CA GLU A 373 2.48 20.11 -2.98
C GLU A 373 1.68 19.87 -4.27
N GLY A 374 2.31 19.98 -5.44
CA GLY A 374 1.66 19.75 -6.73
C GLY A 374 1.09 18.35 -6.86
N VAL A 375 1.87 17.32 -6.47
CA VAL A 375 1.45 15.92 -6.49
C VAL A 375 0.33 15.67 -5.49
N MET A 376 0.47 16.19 -4.26
CA MET A 376 -0.51 16.00 -3.20
C MET A 376 -1.84 16.70 -3.51
N ARG A 377 -1.81 17.90 -4.12
CA ARG A 377 -3.03 18.58 -4.60
C ARG A 377 -3.75 17.77 -5.68
N ALA A 378 -3.00 17.21 -6.63
CA ALA A 378 -3.56 16.34 -7.66
C ALA A 378 -4.20 15.09 -7.03
N ALA A 379 -3.50 14.40 -6.13
CA ALA A 379 -4.06 13.28 -5.38
C ALA A 379 -5.30 13.69 -4.58
N GLY A 380 -5.28 14.81 -3.87
CA GLY A 380 -6.43 15.34 -3.12
C GLY A 380 -7.65 15.66 -3.97
N LYS A 381 -7.45 16.01 -5.23
CA LYS A 381 -8.54 16.31 -6.16
C LYS A 381 -9.28 15.07 -6.65
N TYR A 382 -8.57 13.97 -6.89
CA TYR A 382 -9.11 12.80 -7.57
C TYR A 382 -9.20 11.54 -6.73
N CYS A 383 -8.35 11.36 -5.70
CA CYS A 383 -8.44 10.22 -4.80
C CYS A 383 -9.46 10.48 -3.70
N ASP A 384 -10.19 9.45 -3.29
CA ASP A 384 -11.08 9.50 -2.12
C ASP A 384 -10.28 9.40 -0.81
N VAL A 385 -9.15 8.68 -0.88
CA VAL A 385 -8.15 8.56 0.19
C VAL A 385 -6.76 8.69 -0.43
N ILE A 386 -5.89 9.49 0.18
CA ILE A 386 -4.48 9.57 -0.23
C ILE A 386 -3.68 8.56 0.58
N SER A 387 -3.16 7.54 -0.08
CA SER A 387 -2.30 6.54 0.53
C SER A 387 -0.83 6.95 0.44
N ILE A 388 -0.10 6.68 1.51
CA ILE A 388 1.31 7.03 1.66
C ILE A 388 2.05 5.84 2.25
N ASN A 389 3.12 5.38 1.59
CA ASN A 389 4.07 4.46 2.17
C ASN A 389 5.02 5.23 3.07
N TYR A 390 5.10 4.82 4.33
CA TYR A 390 5.88 5.53 5.34
C TYR A 390 6.72 4.55 6.13
N TYR A 391 8.00 4.47 5.83
CA TYR A 391 8.95 3.52 6.44
C TYR A 391 9.76 4.11 7.60
N SER A 392 9.66 5.42 7.79
CA SER A 392 10.43 6.14 8.82
C SER A 392 9.70 6.21 10.16
N ARG A 393 10.37 6.76 11.17
CA ARG A 393 9.73 7.18 12.41
C ARG A 393 8.65 8.21 12.09
N TRP A 394 7.59 8.16 12.88
CA TRP A 394 6.54 9.16 12.76
C TRP A 394 7.11 10.58 12.88
N SER A 395 6.85 11.42 11.88
CA SER A 395 7.11 12.85 11.91
C SER A 395 5.80 13.61 11.74
N PRO A 396 5.51 14.63 12.55
CA PRO A 396 4.34 15.49 12.37
C PRO A 396 4.47 16.39 11.13
N GLU A 397 5.66 16.61 10.58
CA GLU A 397 5.95 17.54 9.49
C GLU A 397 5.08 17.31 8.25
N LEU A 398 4.95 16.05 7.82
CA LEU A 398 4.09 15.72 6.70
C LEU A 398 2.61 16.07 6.98
N THR A 399 2.15 15.87 8.21
CA THR A 399 0.77 16.20 8.59
C THR A 399 0.56 17.70 8.58
N THR A 400 1.53 18.47 9.08
CA THR A 400 1.51 19.93 9.08
C THR A 400 1.48 20.45 7.64
N ALA A 401 2.40 19.98 6.78
CA ALA A 401 2.43 20.39 5.38
C ALA A 401 1.11 20.09 4.64
N ILE A 402 0.53 18.89 4.85
CA ILE A 402 -0.77 18.54 4.24
C ILE A 402 -1.89 19.46 4.74
N ALA A 403 -1.88 19.83 6.02
CA ALA A 403 -2.85 20.75 6.60
C ALA A 403 -2.68 22.16 6.01
N ASP A 404 -1.44 22.65 5.91
CA ASP A 404 -1.11 23.96 5.36
C ASP A 404 -1.49 24.06 3.87
N TRP A 405 -1.43 22.95 3.13
CA TRP A 405 -1.86 22.90 1.73
C TRP A 405 -3.38 22.80 1.57
N GLU A 406 -4.15 22.73 2.66
CA GLU A 406 -5.61 22.63 2.64
C GLU A 406 -6.12 21.46 1.78
N ILE A 407 -5.42 20.34 1.79
CA ILE A 407 -5.82 19.13 1.06
C ILE A 407 -6.97 18.47 1.82
N GLY A 408 -8.20 18.71 1.37
CA GLY A 408 -9.45 18.37 2.05
C GLY A 408 -9.84 16.89 2.02
N ARG A 409 -8.96 15.94 1.68
CA ARG A 409 -9.25 14.51 1.57
C ARG A 409 -8.69 13.70 2.73
N ALA A 410 -9.31 12.56 3.01
CA ALA A 410 -8.78 11.60 3.98
C ALA A 410 -7.39 11.14 3.55
N SER A 411 -6.40 11.22 4.44
CA SER A 411 -5.10 10.58 4.21
C SER A 411 -5.04 9.26 4.99
N CYS A 412 -4.86 8.17 4.28
CA CYS A 412 -4.59 6.86 4.86
C CYS A 412 -3.08 6.64 4.88
N ARG A 413 -2.57 6.21 6.01
CA ARG A 413 -1.15 5.88 6.17
C ARG A 413 -1.02 4.39 6.31
N GLU A 414 -0.29 3.81 5.41
CA GLU A 414 0.12 2.43 5.51
C GLU A 414 1.55 2.40 6.08
N ARG A 415 1.72 1.70 7.20
CA ARG A 415 3.02 1.38 7.74
C ARG A 415 3.36 -0.03 7.28
N VAL A 416 4.41 -0.17 6.53
CA VAL A 416 4.96 -1.48 6.15
C VAL A 416 6.05 -1.87 7.14
#